data_05a63d271f3845d61774997a357ddc32
#
_entry.id   05a63d271f3845d61774997a357ddc32
#
_cell.length_a   1.000
_cell.length_b   1.000
_cell.length_c   1.000
_cell.angle_alpha   90.00
_cell.angle_beta   90.00
_cell.angle_gamma   90.00
#
_symmetry.space_group_name_H-M   'P 1'
#
loop_
_entity.id
_entity.type
_entity.pdbx_description
1 polymer ?
#
loop_
_entity_poly.entity_id
_entity_poly.type
_entity_poly.pdbx_seq_one_letter_code
_entity_poly.pdbx_strand_id
1 'polypeptide(L)'
;LTPALNKIRTPGTVVKVGNIAVPNNPVKDPHIWHDPANVIAMANTVASSLKPLFDANGDSAMDQRRAKADRVLVSLGSWIGQQIATVPEKQRVVVTGHRTYDFMAKRYGFRELPVLDDYTTGGTLRPSSLSAISKSIKASGSKAIFPESLPPSKTMRRISRSSGVPIANQVLFGDGQAPGKSLVQTATSNVCIFVNAQGGSCDQAAASQL
;
A
#
# COMPACT_ATOMS: atom_id res chain seq x y z
N LEU A 1 -12.99 9.74 7.66
CA LEU A 1 -13.13 11.08 7.02
C LEU A 1 -14.57 11.40 6.62
N THR A 2 -15.32 10.47 5.99
CA THR A 2 -16.69 10.73 5.49
C THR A 2 -17.66 11.25 6.56
N PRO A 3 -17.73 10.70 7.81
CA PRO A 3 -18.59 11.23 8.85
C PRO A 3 -18.23 12.66 9.26
N ALA A 4 -16.95 13.02 9.26
CA ALA A 4 -16.49 14.37 9.57
C ALA A 4 -16.86 15.35 8.45
N LEU A 5 -16.63 14.97 7.18
CA LEU A 5 -16.98 15.78 6.01
C LEU A 5 -18.49 16.04 5.91
N ASN A 6 -19.32 15.06 6.27
CA ASN A 6 -20.78 15.24 6.30
C ASN A 6 -21.26 16.25 7.35
N LYS A 7 -20.46 16.52 8.39
CA LYS A 7 -20.75 17.54 9.42
C LYS A 7 -20.28 18.94 9.05
N ILE A 8 -19.35 19.05 8.09
CA ILE A 8 -18.83 20.32 7.62
C ILE A 8 -19.72 20.77 6.47
N ARG A 9 -20.42 21.92 6.63
CA ARG A 9 -21.13 22.56 5.52
C ARG A 9 -20.10 23.20 4.59
N THR A 10 -19.53 22.43 3.68
CA THR A 10 -18.65 22.96 2.65
C THR A 10 -19.48 23.50 1.49
N PRO A 11 -19.32 24.78 1.12
CA PRO A 11 -19.88 25.28 -0.13
C PRO A 11 -19.09 24.62 -1.28
N GLY A 12 -19.70 23.69 -1.98
CA GLY A 12 -19.07 23.04 -3.13
C GLY A 12 -19.38 21.55 -3.25
N THR A 13 -18.95 20.98 -4.36
CA THR A 13 -19.15 19.56 -4.66
C THR A 13 -18.08 18.70 -4.00
N VAL A 14 -18.49 17.69 -3.22
CA VAL A 14 -17.59 16.71 -2.63
C VAL A 14 -17.50 15.50 -3.56
N VAL A 15 -16.30 15.22 -4.09
CA VAL A 15 -16.03 14.08 -4.96
C VAL A 15 -15.38 12.96 -4.14
N LYS A 16 -16.04 11.81 -4.06
CA LYS A 16 -15.50 10.61 -3.39
C LYS A 16 -14.63 9.81 -4.37
N VAL A 17 -13.41 10.29 -4.60
CA VAL A 17 -12.49 9.81 -5.62
C VAL A 17 -12.28 8.29 -5.55
N GLY A 18 -11.99 7.74 -4.36
CA GLY A 18 -11.75 6.32 -4.20
C GLY A 18 -12.94 5.44 -4.62
N ASN A 19 -14.17 5.86 -4.31
CA ASN A 19 -15.37 5.09 -4.68
C ASN A 19 -15.62 5.09 -6.20
N ILE A 20 -15.25 6.18 -6.87
CA ILE A 20 -15.40 6.31 -8.33
C ILE A 20 -14.29 5.56 -9.04
N ALA A 21 -13.06 5.73 -8.60
CA ALA A 21 -11.87 5.12 -9.21
C ALA A 21 -11.85 3.58 -9.04
N VAL A 22 -12.35 3.08 -7.91
CA VAL A 22 -12.36 1.64 -7.59
C VAL A 22 -13.76 1.22 -7.13
N PRO A 23 -14.74 1.15 -8.06
CA PRO A 23 -16.13 0.84 -7.71
C PRO A 23 -16.31 -0.57 -7.15
N ASN A 24 -15.47 -1.52 -7.58
CA ASN A 24 -15.51 -2.92 -7.14
C ASN A 24 -14.60 -3.13 -5.90
N ASN A 25 -14.92 -2.45 -4.82
CA ASN A 25 -14.26 -2.58 -3.52
C ASN A 25 -15.29 -3.02 -2.45
N PRO A 26 -15.72 -4.30 -2.46
CA PRO A 26 -16.81 -4.77 -1.62
C PRO A 26 -16.52 -4.69 -0.14
N VAL A 27 -15.25 -4.81 0.24
CA VAL A 27 -14.79 -4.76 1.65
C VAL A 27 -14.45 -3.33 2.10
N LYS A 28 -14.57 -2.34 1.18
CA LYS A 28 -14.26 -0.92 1.46
C LYS A 28 -12.83 -0.71 1.99
N ASP A 29 -11.88 -1.49 1.48
CA ASP A 29 -10.47 -1.31 1.78
C ASP A 29 -10.03 0.12 1.39
N PRO A 30 -9.55 0.92 2.33
CA PRO A 30 -9.11 2.28 2.02
C PRO A 30 -7.77 2.34 1.28
N HIS A 31 -6.94 1.27 1.34
CA HIS A 31 -5.54 1.26 0.89
C HIS A 31 -5.39 1.03 -0.62
N ILE A 32 -6.29 1.62 -1.40
CA ILE A 32 -6.34 1.45 -2.86
C ILE A 32 -5.09 2.00 -3.58
N TRP A 33 -4.36 2.93 -2.98
CA TRP A 33 -3.19 3.62 -3.56
C TRP A 33 -1.93 2.76 -3.65
N HIS A 34 -1.90 1.60 -3.03
CA HIS A 34 -0.77 0.66 -3.16
C HIS A 34 -0.73 -0.03 -4.52
N ASP A 35 -1.80 0.04 -5.29
CA ASP A 35 -1.83 -0.37 -6.69
C ASP A 35 -1.70 0.86 -7.61
N PRO A 36 -0.60 1.01 -8.38
CA PRO A 36 -0.42 2.14 -9.29
C PRO A 36 -1.57 2.33 -10.31
N ALA A 37 -2.24 1.26 -10.72
CA ALA A 37 -3.39 1.38 -11.62
C ALA A 37 -4.58 2.06 -10.94
N ASN A 38 -4.79 1.82 -9.66
CA ASN A 38 -5.81 2.54 -8.89
C ASN A 38 -5.44 4.02 -8.75
N VAL A 39 -4.16 4.34 -8.59
CA VAL A 39 -3.70 5.75 -8.52
C VAL A 39 -3.95 6.46 -9.85
N ILE A 40 -3.72 5.81 -10.99
CA ILE A 40 -4.08 6.32 -12.33
C ILE A 40 -5.58 6.61 -12.40
N ALA A 41 -6.42 5.65 -11.99
CA ALA A 41 -7.88 5.83 -11.97
C ALA A 41 -8.31 6.98 -11.04
N MET A 42 -7.66 7.14 -9.89
CA MET A 42 -7.89 8.27 -8.98
C MET A 42 -7.51 9.60 -9.64
N ALA A 43 -6.34 9.68 -10.27
CA ALA A 43 -5.88 10.89 -10.97
C ALA A 43 -6.85 11.26 -12.10
N ASN A 44 -7.32 10.30 -12.88
CA ASN A 44 -8.32 10.49 -13.93
C ASN A 44 -9.64 11.02 -13.37
N THR A 45 -10.10 10.46 -12.24
CA THR A 45 -11.32 10.92 -11.55
C THR A 45 -11.19 12.37 -11.09
N VAL A 46 -10.04 12.74 -10.51
CA VAL A 46 -9.75 14.12 -10.09
C VAL A 46 -9.75 15.06 -11.31
N ALA A 47 -9.01 14.72 -12.37
CA ALA A 47 -8.94 15.53 -13.59
C ALA A 47 -10.32 15.76 -14.20
N SER A 48 -11.12 14.70 -14.35
CA SER A 48 -12.48 14.80 -14.90
C SER A 48 -13.40 15.66 -14.02
N SER A 49 -13.25 15.58 -12.70
CA SER A 49 -14.07 16.37 -11.76
C SER A 49 -13.70 17.85 -11.75
N LEU A 50 -12.44 18.17 -12.05
CA LEU A 50 -11.95 19.56 -12.11
C LEU A 50 -12.13 20.22 -13.48
N LYS A 51 -12.28 19.43 -14.55
CA LYS A 51 -12.39 19.92 -15.93
C LYS A 51 -13.38 21.09 -16.11
N PRO A 52 -14.60 21.08 -15.51
CA PRO A 52 -15.55 22.19 -15.67
C PRO A 52 -15.08 23.53 -15.07
N LEU A 53 -14.00 23.53 -14.28
CA LEU A 53 -13.46 24.70 -13.60
C LEU A 53 -12.33 25.38 -14.41
N PHE A 54 -11.91 24.80 -15.53
CA PHE A 54 -10.80 25.30 -16.33
C PHE A 54 -11.29 25.82 -17.69
N ASP A 55 -10.59 26.84 -18.21
CA ASP A 55 -10.66 27.22 -19.62
C ASP A 55 -9.86 26.23 -20.50
N ALA A 56 -9.87 26.44 -21.81
CA ALA A 56 -9.19 25.55 -22.78
C ALA A 56 -7.67 25.43 -22.50
N ASN A 57 -7.01 26.46 -22.00
CA ASN A 57 -5.57 26.45 -21.69
C ASN A 57 -5.31 25.63 -20.41
N GLY A 58 -6.13 25.84 -19.38
CA GLY A 58 -6.03 25.07 -18.13
C GLY A 58 -6.33 23.60 -18.34
N ASP A 59 -7.30 23.25 -19.19
CA ASP A 59 -7.65 21.88 -19.57
C ASP A 59 -6.46 21.18 -20.27
N SER A 60 -5.81 21.83 -21.22
CA SER A 60 -4.61 21.32 -21.91
C SER A 60 -3.43 21.08 -20.93
N ALA A 61 -3.19 22.02 -20.02
CA ALA A 61 -2.13 21.89 -19.03
C ALA A 61 -2.39 20.74 -18.06
N MET A 62 -3.65 20.52 -17.66
CA MET A 62 -4.04 19.41 -16.80
C MET A 62 -3.87 18.06 -17.51
N ASP A 63 -4.27 17.96 -18.77
CA ASP A 63 -4.10 16.74 -19.58
C ASP A 63 -2.62 16.37 -19.73
N GLN A 64 -1.74 17.35 -19.96
CA GLN A 64 -0.29 17.11 -20.02
C GLN A 64 0.28 16.59 -18.70
N ARG A 65 -0.12 17.18 -17.56
CA ARG A 65 0.30 16.74 -16.23
C ARG A 65 -0.19 15.32 -15.93
N ARG A 66 -1.45 15.03 -16.26
CA ARG A 66 -2.06 13.71 -16.12
C ARG A 66 -1.29 12.67 -16.95
N ALA A 67 -1.06 12.94 -18.23
CA ALA A 67 -0.32 12.04 -19.10
C ALA A 67 1.12 11.78 -18.60
N LYS A 68 1.76 12.77 -17.99
CA LYS A 68 3.08 12.60 -17.36
C LYS A 68 2.97 11.68 -16.13
N ALA A 69 2.00 11.91 -15.26
CA ALA A 69 1.76 11.08 -14.08
C ALA A 69 1.43 9.63 -14.46
N ASP A 70 0.59 9.43 -15.47
CA ASP A 70 0.23 8.10 -15.97
C ASP A 70 1.47 7.32 -16.44
N ARG A 71 2.38 7.95 -17.19
CA ARG A 71 3.63 7.30 -17.62
C ARG A 71 4.48 6.84 -16.44
N VAL A 72 4.66 7.71 -15.44
CA VAL A 72 5.43 7.38 -14.22
C VAL A 72 4.77 6.21 -13.47
N LEU A 73 3.45 6.25 -13.30
CA LEU A 73 2.72 5.21 -12.57
C LEU A 73 2.70 3.87 -13.32
N VAL A 74 2.61 3.88 -14.65
CA VAL A 74 2.73 2.67 -15.47
C VAL A 74 4.13 2.07 -15.32
N SER A 75 5.18 2.91 -15.39
CA SER A 75 6.56 2.47 -15.19
C SER A 75 6.76 1.91 -13.77
N LEU A 76 6.22 2.57 -12.75
CA LEU A 76 6.23 2.08 -11.37
C LEU A 76 5.55 0.72 -11.25
N GLY A 77 4.37 0.54 -11.85
CA GLY A 77 3.65 -0.73 -11.82
C GLY A 77 4.44 -1.87 -12.46
N SER A 78 5.06 -1.61 -13.61
CA SER A 78 5.93 -2.58 -14.29
C SER A 78 7.15 -2.94 -13.44
N TRP A 79 7.82 -1.93 -12.89
CA TRP A 79 8.97 -2.12 -12.01
C TRP A 79 8.61 -2.95 -10.76
N ILE A 80 7.49 -2.64 -10.08
CA ILE A 80 7.02 -3.41 -8.91
C ILE A 80 6.87 -4.89 -9.27
N GLY A 81 6.20 -5.19 -10.39
CA GLY A 81 6.01 -6.57 -10.85
C GLY A 81 7.33 -7.31 -11.05
N GLN A 82 8.31 -6.66 -11.67
CA GLN A 82 9.64 -7.21 -11.89
C GLN A 82 10.36 -7.50 -10.56
N GLN A 83 10.31 -6.56 -9.61
CA GLN A 83 10.95 -6.76 -8.32
C GLN A 83 10.32 -7.92 -7.52
N ILE A 84 8.99 -7.98 -7.44
CA ILE A 84 8.28 -9.04 -6.73
C ILE A 84 8.54 -10.40 -7.38
N ALA A 85 8.69 -10.47 -8.70
CA ALA A 85 9.02 -11.70 -9.42
C ALA A 85 10.38 -12.29 -9.01
N THR A 86 11.31 -11.49 -8.48
CA THR A 86 12.60 -11.98 -7.95
C THR A 86 12.46 -12.73 -6.63
N VAL A 87 11.37 -12.52 -5.88
CA VAL A 87 11.12 -13.23 -4.62
C VAL A 87 10.71 -14.66 -4.92
N PRO A 88 11.32 -15.68 -4.27
CA PRO A 88 10.90 -17.06 -4.42
C PRO A 88 9.41 -17.22 -4.08
N GLU A 89 8.66 -17.96 -4.88
CA GLU A 89 7.19 -18.03 -4.80
C GLU A 89 6.67 -18.36 -3.40
N LYS A 90 7.29 -19.35 -2.74
CA LYS A 90 6.93 -19.73 -1.35
C LYS A 90 7.15 -18.62 -0.32
N GLN A 91 7.91 -17.59 -0.66
CA GLN A 91 8.26 -16.45 0.22
C GLN A 91 7.52 -15.17 -0.17
N ARG A 92 6.66 -15.19 -1.20
CA ARG A 92 5.82 -14.06 -1.60
C ARG A 92 4.69 -13.83 -0.59
N VAL A 93 5.08 -13.56 0.65
CA VAL A 93 4.17 -13.30 1.78
C VAL A 93 4.66 -12.07 2.51
N VAL A 94 3.81 -11.06 2.63
CA VAL A 94 4.06 -9.88 3.48
C VAL A 94 3.27 -10.02 4.77
N VAL A 95 3.95 -9.96 5.91
CA VAL A 95 3.31 -10.00 7.24
C VAL A 95 3.30 -8.58 7.80
N THR A 96 2.12 -7.99 7.93
CA THR A 96 1.88 -6.59 8.30
C THR A 96 1.18 -6.46 9.65
N GLY A 97 1.16 -5.26 10.23
CA GLY A 97 0.44 -4.96 11.47
C GLY A 97 -1.07 -5.03 11.28
N HIS A 98 -1.58 -4.44 10.22
CA HIS A 98 -2.99 -4.51 9.80
C HIS A 98 -3.08 -4.76 8.29
N ARG A 99 -4.27 -4.97 7.77
CA ARG A 99 -4.53 -5.23 6.36
C ARG A 99 -4.33 -3.95 5.54
N THR A 100 -3.35 -3.98 4.62
CA THR A 100 -2.87 -2.75 3.93
C THR A 100 -2.61 -2.98 2.44
N TYR A 101 -2.14 -4.17 2.06
CA TYR A 101 -1.61 -4.42 0.72
C TYR A 101 -2.48 -5.33 -0.15
N ASP A 102 -3.74 -5.54 0.17
CA ASP A 102 -4.63 -6.46 -0.56
C ASP A 102 -4.69 -6.17 -2.08
N PHE A 103 -4.82 -4.90 -2.47
CA PHE A 103 -4.85 -4.51 -3.89
C PHE A 103 -3.54 -4.82 -4.60
N MET A 104 -2.42 -4.48 -3.97
CA MET A 104 -1.08 -4.74 -4.49
C MET A 104 -0.80 -6.25 -4.52
N ALA A 105 -1.17 -6.98 -3.47
CA ALA A 105 -1.01 -8.43 -3.37
C ALA A 105 -1.73 -9.16 -4.50
N LYS A 106 -2.98 -8.77 -4.75
CA LYS A 106 -3.80 -9.32 -5.84
C LYS A 106 -3.20 -9.05 -7.21
N ARG A 107 -2.66 -7.83 -7.43
CA ARG A 107 -2.08 -7.46 -8.72
C ARG A 107 -0.77 -8.17 -9.02
N TYR A 108 0.10 -8.32 -8.04
CA TYR A 108 1.47 -8.79 -8.26
C TYR A 108 1.74 -10.22 -7.77
N GLY A 109 0.70 -10.92 -7.32
CA GLY A 109 0.80 -12.35 -7.02
C GLY A 109 1.60 -12.66 -5.74
N PHE A 110 1.43 -11.86 -4.70
CA PHE A 110 1.88 -12.22 -3.37
C PHE A 110 0.70 -12.30 -2.39
N ARG A 111 0.92 -12.76 -1.18
CA ARG A 111 -0.12 -12.87 -0.15
C ARG A 111 0.18 -11.93 1.00
N GLU A 112 -0.81 -11.17 1.42
CA GLU A 112 -0.75 -10.45 2.69
C GLU A 112 -1.26 -11.34 3.83
N LEU A 113 -0.54 -11.31 4.96
CA LEU A 113 -0.92 -11.97 6.20
C LEU A 113 -0.89 -10.93 7.33
N PRO A 114 -1.99 -10.22 7.56
CA PRO A 114 -2.06 -9.19 8.58
C PRO A 114 -2.12 -9.79 9.98
N VAL A 115 -1.48 -9.13 10.94
CA VAL A 115 -1.58 -9.47 12.37
C VAL A 115 -2.98 -9.13 12.90
N LEU A 116 -3.51 -8.00 12.48
CA LEU A 116 -4.90 -7.60 12.68
C LEU A 116 -5.61 -7.71 11.34
N ASP A 117 -6.62 -8.58 11.30
CA ASP A 117 -7.47 -8.72 10.10
C ASP A 117 -8.51 -7.58 10.05
N ASP A 118 -8.00 -6.35 9.98
CA ASP A 118 -8.75 -5.11 9.93
C ASP A 118 -7.98 -4.11 9.05
N TYR A 119 -8.66 -3.09 8.53
CA TYR A 119 -8.11 -1.99 7.75
C TYR A 119 -7.72 -0.79 8.60
N THR A 120 -7.72 -0.91 9.92
CA THR A 120 -7.37 0.16 10.85
C THR A 120 -6.24 -0.24 11.78
N THR A 121 -5.36 0.72 12.08
CA THR A 121 -4.34 0.56 13.12
C THR A 121 -4.96 0.59 14.53
N GLY A 122 -4.35 -0.10 15.48
CA GLY A 122 -4.70 0.03 16.91
C GLY A 122 -5.71 -0.98 17.44
N GLY A 123 -6.13 -1.95 16.67
CA GLY A 123 -6.95 -3.07 17.16
C GLY A 123 -6.21 -3.93 18.20
N THR A 124 -6.96 -4.54 19.12
CA THR A 124 -6.42 -5.44 20.14
C THR A 124 -6.68 -6.89 19.79
N LEU A 125 -5.61 -7.70 19.78
CA LEU A 125 -5.73 -9.15 19.58
C LEU A 125 -6.13 -9.85 20.88
N ARG A 126 -7.11 -10.74 20.79
CA ARG A 126 -7.42 -11.69 21.87
C ARG A 126 -6.27 -12.70 22.00
N PRO A 127 -5.98 -13.22 23.22
CA PRO A 127 -4.91 -14.21 23.43
C PRO A 127 -5.02 -15.46 22.53
N SER A 128 -6.24 -15.96 22.29
CA SER A 128 -6.50 -17.08 21.38
C SER A 128 -6.14 -16.77 19.92
N SER A 129 -6.44 -15.57 19.47
CA SER A 129 -6.09 -15.09 18.12
C SER A 129 -4.58 -14.95 17.96
N LEU A 130 -3.86 -14.54 19.01
CA LEU A 130 -2.40 -14.42 18.99
C LEU A 130 -1.70 -15.76 18.72
N SER A 131 -2.17 -16.85 19.31
CA SER A 131 -1.61 -18.20 19.06
C SER A 131 -1.87 -18.63 17.61
N ALA A 132 -3.09 -18.44 17.12
CA ALA A 132 -3.47 -18.81 15.75
C ALA A 132 -2.64 -18.03 14.71
N ILE A 133 -2.53 -16.71 14.85
CA ILE A 133 -1.76 -15.89 13.91
C ILE A 133 -0.27 -16.22 13.94
N SER A 134 0.31 -16.48 15.12
CA SER A 134 1.72 -16.88 15.24
C SER A 134 1.99 -18.22 14.53
N LYS A 135 1.08 -19.20 14.63
CA LYS A 135 1.16 -20.46 13.88
C LYS A 135 1.07 -20.22 12.36
N SER A 136 0.13 -19.39 11.93
CA SER A 136 -0.04 -19.03 10.51
C SER A 136 1.21 -18.34 9.95
N ILE A 137 1.79 -17.41 10.69
CA ILE A 137 3.04 -16.73 10.28
C ILE A 137 4.19 -17.72 10.20
N LYS A 138 4.36 -18.60 11.19
CA LYS A 138 5.40 -19.63 11.16
C LYS A 138 5.26 -20.56 9.94
N ALA A 139 4.03 -20.90 9.57
CA ALA A 139 3.74 -21.80 8.44
C ALA A 139 3.74 -21.08 7.09
N SER A 140 3.76 -19.74 7.07
CA SER A 140 3.55 -18.96 5.85
C SER A 140 4.71 -18.98 4.85
N GLY A 141 5.92 -19.27 5.31
CA GLY A 141 7.16 -19.12 4.55
C GLY A 141 7.75 -17.73 4.57
N SER A 142 7.10 -16.75 5.24
CA SER A 142 7.64 -15.41 5.37
C SER A 142 8.92 -15.40 6.19
N LYS A 143 9.93 -14.66 5.73
CA LYS A 143 11.22 -14.50 6.41
C LYS A 143 11.24 -13.30 7.37
N ALA A 144 10.26 -12.41 7.29
CA ALA A 144 10.19 -11.22 8.14
C ALA A 144 8.76 -10.80 8.44
N ILE A 145 8.57 -10.16 9.58
CA ILE A 145 7.37 -9.39 9.95
C ILE A 145 7.70 -7.93 9.77
N PHE A 146 6.88 -7.20 9.03
CA PHE A 146 7.15 -5.81 8.68
C PHE A 146 6.44 -4.84 9.64
N PRO A 147 7.20 -4.02 10.40
CA PRO A 147 6.63 -3.03 11.29
C PRO A 147 6.14 -1.80 10.51
N GLU A 148 5.14 -1.13 11.04
CA GLU A 148 4.61 0.16 10.54
C GLU A 148 5.22 1.36 11.29
N SER A 149 5.94 1.08 12.39
CA SER A 149 6.67 2.07 13.18
C SER A 149 7.85 1.43 13.90
N LEU A 150 8.84 2.24 14.27
CA LEU A 150 9.95 1.84 15.16
C LEU A 150 9.93 2.72 16.42
N PRO A 151 10.04 2.12 17.60
CA PRO A 151 10.14 0.69 17.89
C PRO A 151 8.84 -0.07 17.58
N PRO A 152 8.92 -1.37 17.21
CA PRO A 152 7.74 -2.19 16.90
C PRO A 152 6.80 -2.30 18.12
N SER A 153 5.49 -2.48 17.87
CA SER A 153 4.48 -2.64 18.91
C SER A 153 4.76 -3.84 19.83
N LYS A 154 4.23 -3.83 21.05
CA LYS A 154 4.33 -4.96 21.98
C LYS A 154 3.74 -6.24 21.38
N THR A 155 2.62 -6.12 20.67
CA THR A 155 1.95 -7.22 19.98
C THR A 155 2.85 -7.84 18.92
N MET A 156 3.45 -7.03 18.06
CA MET A 156 4.34 -7.49 16.99
C MET A 156 5.58 -8.20 17.55
N ARG A 157 6.20 -7.67 18.62
CA ARG A 157 7.31 -8.34 19.30
C ARG A 157 6.92 -9.69 19.91
N ARG A 158 5.71 -9.80 20.46
CA ARG A 158 5.19 -11.06 21.01
C ARG A 158 4.95 -12.10 19.91
N ILE A 159 4.39 -11.69 18.79
CA ILE A 159 4.18 -12.56 17.62
C ILE A 159 5.49 -13.03 17.03
N SER A 160 6.47 -12.14 16.87
CA SER A 160 7.81 -12.53 16.39
C SER A 160 8.43 -13.61 17.28
N ARG A 161 8.42 -13.42 18.59
CA ARG A 161 8.91 -14.46 19.52
C ARG A 161 8.14 -15.78 19.43
N SER A 162 6.82 -15.72 19.27
CA SER A 162 5.98 -16.94 19.24
C SER A 162 6.06 -17.68 17.90
N SER A 163 6.22 -16.97 16.79
CA SER A 163 6.34 -17.55 15.44
C SER A 163 7.76 -17.96 15.10
N GLY A 164 8.76 -17.36 15.75
CA GLY A 164 10.18 -17.49 15.39
C GLY A 164 10.57 -16.68 14.15
N VAL A 165 9.66 -15.87 13.57
CA VAL A 165 9.94 -15.02 12.42
C VAL A 165 10.40 -13.65 12.91
N PRO A 166 11.59 -13.16 12.47
CA PRO A 166 12.12 -11.89 12.93
C PRO A 166 11.31 -10.70 12.44
N ILE A 167 11.39 -9.58 13.16
CA ILE A 167 10.87 -8.29 12.69
C ILE A 167 11.92 -7.62 11.81
N ALA A 168 11.49 -7.11 10.65
CA ALA A 168 12.35 -6.31 9.78
C ALA A 168 12.84 -5.04 10.52
N ASN A 169 14.05 -4.61 10.21
CA ASN A 169 14.66 -3.42 10.80
C ASN A 169 14.23 -2.10 10.12
N GLN A 170 13.41 -2.20 9.10
CA GLN A 170 12.87 -1.09 8.33
C GLN A 170 11.33 -1.13 8.34
N VAL A 171 10.74 0.07 8.29
CA VAL A 171 9.28 0.27 8.32
C VAL A 171 8.70 0.17 6.93
N LEU A 172 7.54 -0.50 6.79
CA LEU A 172 6.66 -0.35 5.63
C LEU A 172 5.62 0.74 5.92
N PHE A 173 5.57 1.74 5.06
CA PHE A 173 4.58 2.81 5.15
C PHE A 173 3.29 2.39 4.44
N GLY A 174 2.29 1.98 5.21
CA GLY A 174 0.99 1.52 4.72
C GLY A 174 -0.04 2.64 4.63
N ASP A 175 -0.17 3.44 5.67
CA ASP A 175 -1.24 4.46 5.79
C ASP A 175 -0.90 5.82 5.14
N GLY A 176 0.27 5.96 4.54
CA GLY A 176 0.68 7.23 3.95
C GLY A 176 2.06 7.20 3.32
N GLN A 177 2.59 8.38 3.05
CA GLN A 177 3.93 8.55 2.49
C GLN A 177 4.99 8.56 3.60
N ALA A 178 6.15 8.01 3.30
CA ALA A 178 7.32 8.16 4.16
C ALA A 178 7.69 9.66 4.28
N PRO A 179 8.11 10.13 5.46
CA PRO A 179 8.47 11.53 5.67
C PRO A 179 9.48 12.04 4.63
N GLY A 180 9.15 13.15 3.97
CA GLY A 180 9.98 13.77 2.95
C GLY A 180 10.08 13.03 1.62
N LYS A 181 9.31 11.96 1.41
CA LYS A 181 9.30 11.19 0.15
C LYS A 181 8.01 11.40 -0.64
N SER A 182 8.10 11.30 -1.96
CA SER A 182 6.94 11.22 -2.84
C SER A 182 6.24 9.86 -2.72
N LEU A 183 5.05 9.75 -3.33
CA LEU A 183 4.35 8.46 -3.46
C LEU A 183 5.22 7.40 -4.14
N VAL A 184 5.87 7.76 -5.25
CA VAL A 184 6.75 6.84 -6.00
C VAL A 184 7.93 6.39 -5.14
N GLN A 185 8.61 7.32 -4.46
CA GLN A 185 9.73 7.00 -3.58
C GLN A 185 9.31 6.15 -2.37
N THR A 186 8.12 6.37 -1.83
CA THR A 186 7.57 5.53 -0.75
C THR A 186 7.27 4.13 -1.26
N ALA A 187 6.61 4.01 -2.40
CA ALA A 187 6.27 2.73 -3.00
C ALA A 187 7.52 1.91 -3.34
N THR A 188 8.52 2.52 -3.99
CA THR A 188 9.77 1.84 -4.33
C THR A 188 10.56 1.43 -3.09
N SER A 189 10.59 2.27 -2.04
CA SER A 189 11.21 1.93 -0.77
C SER A 189 10.52 0.72 -0.11
N ASN A 190 9.19 0.73 -0.01
CA ASN A 190 8.41 -0.37 0.56
C ASN A 190 8.66 -1.69 -0.20
N VAL A 191 8.64 -1.63 -1.53
CA VAL A 191 8.89 -2.81 -2.37
C VAL A 191 10.28 -3.37 -2.16
N CYS A 192 11.32 -2.52 -2.13
CA CYS A 192 12.68 -2.98 -1.88
C CYS A 192 12.87 -3.59 -0.49
N ILE A 193 12.26 -2.99 0.54
CA ILE A 193 12.28 -3.55 1.90
C ILE A 193 11.64 -4.94 1.91
N PHE A 194 10.47 -5.08 1.29
CA PHE A 194 9.76 -6.36 1.20
C PHE A 194 10.57 -7.41 0.41
N VAL A 195 10.98 -7.07 -0.80
CA VAL A 195 11.68 -7.98 -1.73
C VAL A 195 12.99 -8.49 -1.11
N ASN A 196 13.82 -7.59 -0.59
CA ASN A 196 15.12 -7.97 -0.01
C ASN A 196 14.95 -8.81 1.26
N ALA A 197 13.99 -8.49 2.12
CA ALA A 197 13.73 -9.27 3.33
C ALA A 197 13.20 -10.68 3.02
N GLN A 198 12.52 -10.86 1.89
CA GLN A 198 11.96 -12.14 1.47
C GLN A 198 12.92 -12.95 0.55
N GLY A 199 14.15 -12.49 0.38
CA GLY A 199 15.19 -13.20 -0.36
C GLY A 199 15.15 -13.01 -1.87
N GLY A 200 14.46 -11.97 -2.35
CA GLY A 200 14.59 -11.45 -3.69
C GLY A 200 15.73 -10.44 -3.82
N SER A 201 15.82 -9.81 -4.96
CA SER A 201 16.81 -8.76 -5.26
C SER A 201 16.11 -7.54 -5.82
N CYS A 202 16.21 -6.39 -5.13
CA CYS A 202 15.56 -5.16 -5.56
C CYS A 202 16.54 -4.27 -6.33
N ASP A 203 16.17 -3.88 -7.56
CA ASP A 203 16.90 -2.91 -8.38
C ASP A 203 16.58 -1.48 -7.94
N GLN A 204 17.37 -0.96 -7.00
CA GLN A 204 17.23 0.41 -6.51
C GLN A 204 17.73 1.45 -7.53
N ALA A 205 18.64 1.08 -8.42
CA ALA A 205 19.13 2.00 -9.44
C ALA A 205 18.01 2.31 -10.45
N ALA A 206 17.29 1.30 -10.91
CA ALA A 206 16.11 1.51 -11.75
C ALA A 206 14.99 2.27 -11.02
N ALA A 207 14.79 2.04 -9.72
CA ALA A 207 13.82 2.77 -8.91
C ALA A 207 14.10 4.29 -8.87
N SER A 208 15.36 4.69 -8.87
CA SER A 208 15.75 6.10 -8.81
C SER A 208 15.50 6.87 -10.11
N GLN A 209 15.17 6.17 -11.20
CA GLN A 209 14.89 6.75 -12.53
C GLN A 209 13.38 6.92 -12.79
N LEU A 210 12.53 6.46 -11.86
CA LEU A 210 11.08 6.62 -11.91
C LEU A 210 10.66 8.01 -11.41
#